data_65306f46e748a481158cf61d656fefd1
#
_entry.id   65306f46e748a481158cf61d656fefd1
#
_cell.length_a   1.000
_cell.length_b   1.000
_cell.length_c   1.000
_cell.angle_alpha   90.00
_cell.angle_beta   90.00
_cell.angle_gamma   90.00
#
_symmetry.space_group_name_H-M   'P 1'
#
loop_
_entity.id
_entity.type
_entity.pdbx_description
1 polymer ?
#
loop_
_entity_poly.entity_id
_entity_poly.type
_entity_poly.pdbx_seq_one_letter_code
_entity_poly.pdbx_strand_id
1 'polypeptide(L)'
;GNEDYEIFLVPDKDSHTLTISDNGLGMTKEEVIENLGTIAKSGTKAFLEQLQKAKEDNAEITDKELIGQFGVGFYSAFMVAEKVTVVTRKAGETAAVRWESTGDGSYTIEECEKEGRGTNITITLGKEFYGDEAEENFLDTWNLQNLVKKYSDYVRYPIKMNIETQETPRDDEGKPIEGAEPITKVELKTLNSMQPLWTKNKND
;
A
#
# COMPACT_ATOMS: atom_id res chain seq x y z
N GLY A 1 -15.10 20.83 4.48
CA GLY A 1 -15.76 19.56 4.37
C GLY A 1 -14.91 18.47 5.00
N ASN A 2 -15.46 17.77 5.96
CA ASN A 2 -14.87 16.55 6.49
C ASN A 2 -14.90 15.51 5.37
N GLU A 3 -13.84 15.46 4.60
CA GLU A 3 -13.65 14.37 3.69
C GLU A 3 -12.91 13.27 4.43
N ASP A 4 -13.56 12.12 4.50
CA ASP A 4 -12.98 10.95 5.13
C ASP A 4 -11.86 10.40 4.25
N TYR A 5 -10.63 10.65 4.63
CA TYR A 5 -9.46 10.07 3.94
C TYR A 5 -9.40 8.59 4.21
N GLU A 6 -9.29 7.81 3.15
CA GLU A 6 -9.23 6.36 3.21
C GLU A 6 -8.11 5.82 2.33
N ILE A 7 -7.57 4.69 2.72
CA ILE A 7 -6.58 3.94 1.97
C ILE A 7 -7.18 2.57 1.64
N PHE A 8 -7.11 2.17 0.37
CA PHE A 8 -7.57 0.86 -0.10
C PHE A 8 -6.40 0.04 -0.59
N LEU A 9 -6.36 -1.22 -0.20
CA LEU A 9 -5.43 -2.21 -0.73
C LEU A 9 -6.18 -3.12 -1.71
N VAL A 10 -5.66 -3.23 -2.92
CA VAL A 10 -6.26 -4.04 -3.97
C VAL A 10 -5.20 -4.99 -4.55
N PRO A 11 -5.11 -6.22 -4.04
CA PRO A 11 -4.27 -7.25 -4.65
C PRO A 11 -4.92 -7.80 -5.92
N ASP A 12 -4.13 -8.04 -6.95
CA ASP A 12 -4.55 -8.67 -8.19
C ASP A 12 -3.61 -9.83 -8.50
N LYS A 13 -4.15 -11.06 -8.40
CA LYS A 13 -3.39 -12.30 -8.62
C LYS A 13 -3.04 -12.53 -10.08
N ASP A 14 -3.88 -12.05 -11.00
CA ASP A 14 -3.67 -12.26 -12.44
C ASP A 14 -2.54 -11.40 -12.99
N SER A 15 -2.46 -10.16 -12.55
CA SER A 15 -1.40 -9.22 -12.94
C SER A 15 -0.18 -9.23 -12.01
N HIS A 16 -0.23 -9.95 -10.91
CA HIS A 16 0.79 -9.95 -9.84
C HIS A 16 1.08 -8.56 -9.31
N THR A 17 0.01 -7.78 -9.12
CA THR A 17 0.10 -6.40 -8.63
C THR A 17 -0.59 -6.23 -7.28
N LEU A 18 -0.07 -5.29 -6.52
CA LEU A 18 -0.73 -4.74 -5.35
C LEU A 18 -0.91 -3.25 -5.59
N THR A 19 -2.14 -2.78 -5.53
CA THR A 19 -2.46 -1.35 -5.64
C THR A 19 -2.80 -0.80 -4.26
N ILE A 20 -2.14 0.30 -3.90
CA ILE A 20 -2.43 1.09 -2.71
C ILE A 20 -3.07 2.38 -3.21
N SER A 21 -4.35 2.55 -2.93
CA SER A 21 -5.14 3.68 -3.41
C SER A 21 -5.57 4.56 -2.25
N ASP A 22 -5.36 5.86 -2.35
CA ASP A 22 -5.86 6.83 -1.39
C ASP A 22 -6.66 7.94 -2.07
N ASN A 23 -7.53 8.58 -1.32
CA ASN A 23 -8.31 9.74 -1.73
C ASN A 23 -7.77 11.05 -1.12
N GLY A 24 -6.49 11.10 -0.82
CA GLY A 24 -5.81 12.25 -0.24
C GLY A 24 -5.70 13.44 -1.18
N LEU A 25 -4.81 14.36 -0.86
CA LEU A 25 -4.63 15.60 -1.64
C LEU A 25 -4.05 15.38 -3.04
N GLY A 26 -3.37 14.27 -3.24
CA GLY A 26 -2.66 14.03 -4.49
C GLY A 26 -1.42 14.92 -4.66
N MET A 27 -0.80 14.82 -5.82
CA MET A 27 0.41 15.56 -6.17
C MET A 27 0.30 16.17 -7.55
N THR A 28 0.92 17.33 -7.73
CA THR A 28 1.13 17.93 -9.06
C THR A 28 2.31 17.24 -9.77
N LYS A 29 2.46 17.49 -11.07
CA LYS A 29 3.60 16.98 -11.85
C LYS A 29 4.94 17.40 -11.24
N GLU A 30 5.05 18.65 -10.82
CA GLU A 30 6.26 19.20 -10.20
C GLU A 30 6.57 18.52 -8.87
N GLU A 31 5.55 18.29 -8.04
CA GLU A 31 5.69 17.56 -6.78
C GLU A 31 6.12 16.10 -7.00
N VAL A 32 5.58 15.44 -8.02
CA VAL A 32 5.98 14.08 -8.41
C VAL A 32 7.45 14.04 -8.84
N ILE A 33 7.88 14.96 -9.68
CA ILE A 33 9.28 15.05 -10.12
C ILE A 33 10.21 15.27 -8.95
N GLU A 34 9.88 16.19 -8.05
CA GLU A 34 10.69 16.51 -6.88
C GLU A 34 10.82 15.34 -5.92
N ASN A 35 9.69 14.70 -5.58
CA ASN A 35 9.64 13.66 -4.56
C ASN A 35 10.02 12.27 -5.09
N LEU A 36 9.43 11.85 -6.19
CA LEU A 36 9.61 10.50 -6.73
C LEU A 36 10.82 10.41 -7.67
N GLY A 37 11.11 11.48 -8.40
CA GLY A 37 12.27 11.54 -9.28
C GLY A 37 13.59 11.37 -8.55
N THR A 38 13.71 11.93 -7.35
CA THR A 38 14.88 11.76 -6.48
C THR A 38 15.08 10.30 -6.08
N ILE A 39 14.00 9.61 -5.72
CA ILE A 39 14.03 8.18 -5.36
C ILE A 39 14.49 7.33 -6.54
N ALA A 40 13.94 7.55 -7.72
CA ALA A 40 14.31 6.80 -8.93
C ALA A 40 15.77 7.01 -9.32
N LYS A 41 16.27 8.26 -9.23
CA LYS A 41 17.66 8.62 -9.58
C LYS A 41 18.70 8.03 -8.65
N SER A 42 18.41 7.94 -7.35
CA SER A 42 19.34 7.36 -6.38
C SER A 42 19.49 5.84 -6.52
N GLY A 43 18.59 5.20 -7.27
CA GLY A 43 18.51 3.75 -7.35
C GLY A 43 17.95 3.14 -6.07
N THR A 44 17.13 2.11 -6.22
CA THR A 44 16.44 1.48 -5.09
C THR A 44 17.41 0.97 -4.03
N LYS A 45 18.50 0.33 -4.46
CA LYS A 45 19.50 -0.24 -3.55
C LYS A 45 20.27 0.81 -2.77
N ALA A 46 20.75 1.86 -3.44
CA ALA A 46 21.48 2.97 -2.79
C ALA A 46 20.59 3.73 -1.82
N PHE A 47 19.33 3.91 -2.17
CA PHE A 47 18.34 4.56 -1.31
C PHE A 47 18.06 3.73 -0.05
N LEU A 48 17.90 2.42 -0.19
CA LEU A 48 17.69 1.51 0.93
C LEU A 48 18.90 1.45 1.86
N GLU A 49 20.12 1.51 1.33
CA GLU A 49 21.35 1.60 2.12
C GLU A 49 21.42 2.90 2.91
N GLN A 50 21.00 4.02 2.31
CA GLN A 50 20.91 5.30 3.01
C GLN A 50 19.85 5.30 4.11
N LEU A 51 18.71 4.64 3.89
CA LEU A 51 17.68 4.47 4.91
C LEU A 51 18.14 3.61 6.07
N GLN A 52 18.83 2.51 5.80
CA GLN A 52 19.43 1.67 6.84
C GLN A 52 20.46 2.43 7.67
N LYS A 53 21.32 3.20 7.02
CA LYS A 53 22.30 4.05 7.69
C LYS A 53 21.65 5.12 8.57
N ALA A 54 20.60 5.76 8.08
CA ALA A 54 19.84 6.74 8.85
C ALA A 54 19.11 6.13 10.04
N LYS A 55 18.64 4.88 9.92
CA LYS A 55 18.07 4.11 11.03
C LYS A 55 19.08 3.76 12.11
N GLU A 56 20.31 3.42 11.72
CA GLU A 56 21.39 3.12 12.66
C GLU A 56 21.85 4.37 13.42
N ASP A 57 21.85 5.54 12.77
CA ASP A 57 22.30 6.81 13.36
C ASP A 57 21.22 7.55 14.16
N ASN A 58 19.93 7.42 13.80
CA ASN A 58 18.82 8.12 14.45
C ASN A 58 17.47 7.39 14.26
N ALA A 59 17.31 6.26 14.95
CA ALA A 59 16.18 5.34 14.74
C ALA A 59 14.77 5.94 14.93
N GLU A 60 14.60 7.00 15.75
CA GLU A 60 13.26 7.52 16.07
C GLU A 60 12.76 8.61 15.11
N ILE A 61 13.64 9.40 14.53
CA ILE A 61 13.26 10.56 13.71
C ILE A 61 12.96 10.13 12.28
N THR A 62 13.70 9.16 11.76
CA THR A 62 13.66 8.76 10.36
C THR A 62 12.36 8.02 9.99
N ASP A 63 11.87 7.16 10.86
CA ASP A 63 10.62 6.42 10.60
C ASP A 63 9.40 7.34 10.58
N LYS A 64 9.34 8.34 11.46
CA LYS A 64 8.25 9.32 11.52
C LYS A 64 8.24 10.27 10.33
N GLU A 65 9.40 10.76 9.91
CA GLU A 65 9.52 11.66 8.75
C GLU A 65 9.22 10.93 7.45
N LEU A 66 9.71 9.71 7.29
CA LEU A 66 9.49 8.90 6.10
C LEU A 66 8.03 8.46 5.97
N ILE A 67 7.41 8.04 7.06
CA ILE A 67 5.99 7.71 7.11
C ILE A 67 5.12 8.94 6.87
N GLY A 68 5.52 10.10 7.39
CA GLY A 68 4.80 11.35 7.21
C GLY A 68 4.87 11.93 5.81
N GLN A 69 5.98 11.77 5.11
CA GLN A 69 6.19 12.35 3.76
C GLN A 69 5.61 11.49 2.63
N PHE A 70 5.71 10.18 2.73
CA PHE A 70 5.40 9.26 1.62
C PHE A 70 4.33 8.23 1.93
N GLY A 71 3.81 8.23 3.14
CA GLY A 71 2.89 7.20 3.61
C GLY A 71 3.57 5.86 3.89
N VAL A 72 2.84 4.99 4.54
CA VAL A 72 3.33 3.66 4.91
C VAL A 72 3.60 2.84 3.65
N GLY A 73 4.81 2.34 3.54
CA GLY A 73 5.14 1.32 2.57
C GLY A 73 5.61 1.81 1.21
N PHE A 74 5.70 3.13 0.94
CA PHE A 74 6.22 3.60 -0.35
C PHE A 74 7.63 3.07 -0.61
N TYR A 75 8.48 3.11 0.39
CA TYR A 75 9.84 2.57 0.31
C TYR A 75 9.86 1.04 0.33
N SER A 76 9.00 0.43 1.13
CA SER A 76 8.83 -1.02 1.13
C SER A 76 8.35 -1.55 -0.22
N ALA A 77 7.60 -0.72 -0.96
CA ALA A 77 7.17 -1.03 -2.31
C ALA A 77 8.34 -1.31 -3.25
N PHE A 78 9.37 -0.47 -3.22
CA PHE A 78 10.54 -0.65 -4.07
C PHE A 78 11.37 -1.88 -3.73
N MET A 79 11.31 -2.38 -2.50
CA MET A 79 12.01 -3.60 -2.10
C MET A 79 11.44 -4.87 -2.74
N VAL A 80 10.15 -4.88 -3.00
CA VAL A 80 9.43 -6.06 -3.51
C VAL A 80 8.97 -5.90 -4.95
N ALA A 81 9.14 -4.70 -5.52
CA ALA A 81 8.63 -4.35 -6.83
C ALA A 81 9.64 -4.61 -7.95
N GLU A 82 9.15 -5.18 -9.02
CA GLU A 82 9.78 -5.16 -10.33
C GLU A 82 9.53 -3.82 -11.03
N LYS A 83 8.37 -3.24 -10.79
CA LYS A 83 7.95 -1.94 -11.34
C LYS A 83 6.99 -1.24 -10.37
N VAL A 84 7.13 0.07 -10.23
CA VAL A 84 6.21 0.91 -9.46
C VAL A 84 5.58 1.94 -10.38
N THR A 85 4.26 2.01 -10.40
CA THR A 85 3.46 2.98 -11.16
C THR A 85 2.66 3.83 -10.19
N VAL A 86 2.80 5.14 -10.29
CA VAL A 86 2.04 6.09 -9.47
C VAL A 86 1.15 6.93 -10.38
N VAL A 87 -0.15 6.91 -10.13
CA VAL A 87 -1.13 7.78 -10.79
C VAL A 87 -1.73 8.68 -9.74
N THR A 88 -1.59 9.98 -9.92
CA THR A 88 -2.00 10.96 -8.91
C THR A 88 -2.66 12.17 -9.53
N ARG A 89 -3.69 12.68 -8.85
CA ARG A 89 -4.36 13.94 -9.20
C ARG A 89 -4.45 14.82 -7.97
N LYS A 90 -3.92 16.02 -8.07
CA LYS A 90 -4.00 17.02 -7.01
C LYS A 90 -5.43 17.50 -6.82
N ALA A 91 -5.85 17.70 -5.57
CA ALA A 91 -7.15 18.32 -5.27
C ALA A 91 -7.27 19.69 -5.95
N GLY A 92 -8.36 19.89 -6.67
CA GLY A 92 -8.62 21.12 -7.44
C GLY A 92 -8.04 21.14 -8.86
N GLU A 93 -7.18 20.18 -9.21
CA GLU A 93 -6.62 20.04 -10.56
C GLU A 93 -7.49 19.11 -11.42
N THR A 94 -7.51 19.36 -12.73
CA THR A 94 -8.23 18.51 -13.70
C THR A 94 -7.34 17.43 -14.31
N ALA A 95 -6.05 17.72 -14.47
CA ALA A 95 -5.08 16.80 -15.04
C ALA A 95 -4.47 15.91 -13.95
N ALA A 96 -4.31 14.64 -14.27
CA ALA A 96 -3.58 13.69 -13.47
C ALA A 96 -2.20 13.40 -14.08
N VAL A 97 -1.33 12.79 -13.32
CA VAL A 97 0.04 12.47 -13.71
C VAL A 97 0.30 10.99 -13.46
N ARG A 98 0.92 10.32 -14.43
CA ARG A 98 1.41 8.96 -14.32
C ARG A 98 2.93 8.95 -14.29
N TRP A 99 3.47 8.42 -13.22
CA TRP A 99 4.90 8.21 -13.03
C TRP A 99 5.18 6.71 -12.94
N GLU A 100 6.27 6.26 -13.56
CA GLU A 100 6.63 4.84 -13.56
C GLU A 100 8.13 4.64 -13.53
N SER A 101 8.59 3.70 -12.72
CA SER A 101 10.00 3.34 -12.61
C SER A 101 10.17 1.84 -12.35
N THR A 102 11.23 1.27 -12.92
CA THR A 102 11.68 -0.10 -12.65
C THR A 102 12.83 -0.16 -11.65
N GLY A 103 13.21 0.99 -11.07
CA GLY A 103 14.30 1.06 -10.09
C GLY A 103 15.71 1.04 -10.67
N ASP A 104 15.85 1.29 -11.97
CA ASP A 104 17.13 1.30 -12.70
C ASP A 104 17.82 2.68 -12.74
N GLY A 105 17.30 3.64 -12.00
CA GLY A 105 17.77 5.03 -11.98
C GLY A 105 17.05 5.95 -12.95
N SER A 106 16.11 5.44 -13.74
CA SER A 106 15.28 6.20 -14.67
C SER A 106 13.81 6.11 -14.31
N TYR A 107 13.02 7.05 -14.81
CA TYR A 107 11.58 7.05 -14.70
C TYR A 107 10.93 7.69 -15.91
N THR A 108 9.67 7.37 -16.15
CA THR A 108 8.82 8.05 -17.11
C THR A 108 7.75 8.86 -16.38
N ILE A 109 7.34 9.98 -16.96
CA ILE A 109 6.26 10.80 -16.44
C ILE A 109 5.44 11.35 -17.61
N GLU A 110 4.12 11.23 -17.50
CA GLU A 110 3.19 11.70 -18.53
C GLU A 110 1.89 12.20 -17.90
N GLU A 111 1.17 13.04 -18.61
CA GLU A 111 -0.19 13.42 -18.21
C GLU A 111 -1.15 12.25 -18.51
N CYS A 112 -2.12 12.05 -17.65
CA CYS A 112 -3.15 11.04 -17.80
C CYS A 112 -4.48 11.51 -17.21
N GLU A 113 -5.50 10.69 -17.34
CA GLU A 113 -6.81 10.91 -16.73
C GLU A 113 -6.93 10.06 -15.45
N LYS A 114 -7.54 10.63 -14.44
CA LYS A 114 -7.90 9.97 -13.20
C LYS A 114 -9.16 10.57 -12.64
N GLU A 115 -10.13 9.71 -12.33
CA GLU A 115 -11.32 10.14 -11.61
C GLU A 115 -10.99 10.44 -10.16
N GLY A 116 -11.44 11.59 -9.68
CA GLY A 116 -11.22 12.01 -8.32
C GLY A 116 -9.75 12.36 -8.01
N ARG A 117 -9.56 12.99 -6.88
CA ARG A 117 -8.25 13.34 -6.32
C ARG A 117 -7.61 12.12 -5.66
N GLY A 118 -6.35 12.24 -5.31
CA GLY A 118 -5.61 11.23 -4.56
C GLY A 118 -4.56 10.52 -5.37
N THR A 119 -4.04 9.44 -4.82
CA THR A 119 -2.89 8.72 -5.37
C THR A 119 -3.14 7.23 -5.42
N ASN A 120 -2.86 6.61 -6.56
CA ASN A 120 -2.84 5.16 -6.73
C ASN A 120 -1.39 4.73 -6.97
N ILE A 121 -0.88 3.88 -6.08
CA ILE A 121 0.44 3.27 -6.22
C ILE A 121 0.24 1.81 -6.61
N THR A 122 0.65 1.43 -7.81
CA THR A 122 0.58 0.04 -8.27
C THR A 122 1.97 -0.56 -8.27
N ILE A 123 2.13 -1.60 -7.47
CA ILE A 123 3.37 -2.34 -7.33
C ILE A 123 3.25 -3.62 -8.15
N THR A 124 4.07 -3.76 -9.18
CA THR A 124 4.22 -5.03 -9.88
C THR A 124 5.26 -5.85 -9.12
N LEU A 125 4.83 -6.95 -8.52
CA LEU A 125 5.68 -7.76 -7.65
C LEU A 125 6.72 -8.55 -8.43
N GLY A 126 7.93 -8.62 -7.90
CA GLY A 126 8.94 -9.57 -8.36
C GLY A 126 8.52 -11.00 -8.07
N LYS A 127 9.01 -11.97 -8.85
CA LYS A 127 8.64 -13.39 -8.74
C LYS A 127 8.88 -14.01 -7.37
N GLU A 128 9.81 -13.47 -6.62
CA GLU A 128 10.17 -13.92 -5.27
C GLU A 128 9.10 -13.58 -4.21
N PHE A 129 8.14 -12.71 -4.54
CA PHE A 129 7.18 -12.16 -3.58
C PHE A 129 5.73 -12.57 -3.85
N TYR A 130 5.50 -13.49 -4.76
CA TYR A 130 4.19 -14.07 -4.98
C TYR A 130 4.28 -15.56 -5.34
N GLY A 131 3.15 -16.26 -5.19
CA GLY A 131 3.04 -17.68 -5.45
C GLY A 131 3.36 -18.55 -4.23
N ASP A 132 3.17 -19.85 -4.39
CA ASP A 132 3.28 -20.82 -3.29
C ASP A 132 4.72 -21.05 -2.82
N GLU A 133 5.70 -20.77 -3.67
CA GLU A 133 7.13 -20.92 -3.36
C GLU A 133 7.75 -19.68 -2.73
N ALA A 134 7.03 -18.57 -2.67
CA ALA A 134 7.52 -17.35 -2.05
C ALA A 134 7.51 -17.48 -0.53
N GLU A 135 8.59 -17.05 0.14
CA GLU A 135 8.64 -17.00 1.62
C GLU A 135 7.54 -16.09 2.18
N GLU A 136 7.31 -14.94 1.53
CA GLU A 136 6.19 -14.05 1.81
C GLU A 136 5.41 -13.79 0.52
N ASN A 137 4.17 -14.26 0.45
CA ASN A 137 3.29 -13.99 -0.67
C ASN A 137 2.47 -12.72 -0.38
N PHE A 138 2.85 -11.60 -1.01
CA PHE A 138 2.17 -10.31 -0.82
C PHE A 138 0.81 -10.21 -1.51
N LEU A 139 0.39 -11.24 -2.25
CA LEU A 139 -0.97 -11.35 -2.78
C LEU A 139 -1.90 -12.14 -1.86
N ASP A 140 -1.34 -12.76 -0.83
CA ASP A 140 -2.09 -13.45 0.20
C ASP A 140 -2.73 -12.46 1.17
N THR A 141 -4.03 -12.58 1.35
CA THR A 141 -4.83 -11.68 2.20
C THR A 141 -4.32 -11.67 3.65
N TRP A 142 -3.95 -12.83 4.19
CA TRP A 142 -3.46 -12.95 5.56
C TRP A 142 -2.12 -12.25 5.76
N ASN A 143 -1.19 -12.43 4.82
CA ASN A 143 0.12 -11.76 4.84
C ASN A 143 -0.03 -10.24 4.73
N LEU A 144 -0.93 -9.77 3.86
CA LEU A 144 -1.23 -8.34 3.73
C LEU A 144 -1.83 -7.76 5.01
N GLN A 145 -2.74 -8.45 5.66
CA GLN A 145 -3.31 -8.01 6.93
C GLN A 145 -2.23 -7.88 8.01
N ASN A 146 -1.33 -8.85 8.12
CA ASN A 146 -0.24 -8.82 9.09
C ASN A 146 0.76 -7.72 8.79
N LEU A 147 1.09 -7.51 7.52
CA LEU A 147 1.98 -6.44 7.09
C LEU A 147 1.39 -5.06 7.47
N VAL A 148 0.11 -4.85 7.19
CA VAL A 148 -0.58 -3.61 7.54
C VAL A 148 -0.61 -3.41 9.05
N LYS A 149 -0.94 -4.42 9.82
CA LYS A 149 -0.93 -4.33 11.30
C LYS A 149 0.43 -3.96 11.85
N LYS A 150 1.50 -4.50 11.26
CA LYS A 150 2.88 -4.24 11.69
C LYS A 150 3.32 -2.80 11.45
N TYR A 151 2.91 -2.20 10.30
CA TYR A 151 3.38 -0.88 9.87
C TYR A 151 2.35 0.24 10.00
N SER A 152 1.12 -0.06 10.40
CA SER A 152 0.01 0.91 10.43
C SER A 152 -0.20 1.64 11.75
N ASP A 153 0.59 1.36 12.76
CA ASP A 153 0.45 2.00 14.08
C ASP A 153 0.51 3.53 14.04
N TYR A 154 1.13 4.08 13.01
CA TYR A 154 1.30 5.51 12.80
C TYR A 154 0.32 6.12 11.80
N VAL A 155 -0.53 5.29 11.17
CA VAL A 155 -1.50 5.76 10.17
C VAL A 155 -2.82 6.10 10.85
N ARG A 156 -3.23 7.36 10.71
CA ARG A 156 -4.46 7.89 11.32
C ARG A 156 -5.72 7.68 10.47
N TYR A 157 -5.55 7.18 9.26
CA TYR A 157 -6.63 6.97 8.30
C TYR A 157 -6.96 5.49 8.20
N PRO A 158 -8.22 5.12 7.97
CA PRO A 158 -8.57 3.71 7.81
C PRO A 158 -7.90 3.13 6.56
N ILE A 159 -7.28 1.98 6.74
CA ILE A 159 -6.73 1.16 5.66
C ILE A 159 -7.70 0.01 5.45
N LYS A 160 -8.36 -0.01 4.30
CA LYS A 160 -9.43 -0.95 3.98
C LYS A 160 -9.01 -1.92 2.89
N MET A 161 -9.51 -3.13 2.99
CA MET A 161 -9.33 -4.16 1.98
C MET A 161 -10.56 -5.05 1.91
N ASN A 162 -10.93 -5.46 0.70
CA ASN A 162 -11.95 -6.50 0.50
C ASN A 162 -11.35 -7.86 0.81
N ILE A 163 -11.96 -8.57 1.74
CA ILE A 163 -11.54 -9.89 2.17
C ILE A 163 -12.58 -10.91 1.73
N GLU A 164 -12.13 -11.89 0.95
CA GLU A 164 -12.95 -13.03 0.58
C GLU A 164 -12.85 -14.11 1.65
N THR A 165 -13.98 -14.53 2.16
CA THR A 165 -14.10 -15.68 3.05
C THR A 165 -15.02 -16.72 2.43
N GLN A 166 -14.69 -17.99 2.58
CA GLN A 166 -15.52 -19.10 2.16
C GLN A 166 -16.26 -19.66 3.37
N GLU A 167 -17.59 -19.68 3.30
CA GLU A 167 -18.43 -20.31 4.31
C GLU A 167 -19.07 -21.59 3.76
N THR A 168 -18.99 -22.65 4.54
CA THR A 168 -19.75 -23.87 4.24
C THR A 168 -21.22 -23.62 4.54
N PRO A 169 -22.14 -23.85 3.58
CA PRO A 169 -23.57 -23.76 3.85
C PRO A 169 -23.99 -24.66 5.00
N ARG A 170 -24.85 -24.13 5.87
CA ARG A 170 -25.34 -24.84 7.04
C ARG A 170 -26.85 -25.05 6.93
N ASP A 171 -27.33 -26.15 7.49
CA ASP A 171 -28.77 -26.45 7.59
C ASP A 171 -29.44 -25.60 8.70
N ASP A 172 -30.75 -25.78 8.86
CA ASP A 172 -31.53 -25.05 9.87
C ASP A 172 -31.09 -25.36 11.33
N GLU A 173 -30.40 -26.48 11.53
CA GLU A 173 -29.81 -26.83 12.82
C GLU A 173 -28.38 -26.35 13.01
N GLY A 174 -27.84 -25.64 12.03
CA GLY A 174 -26.47 -25.08 12.07
C GLY A 174 -25.37 -26.08 11.74
N LYS A 175 -25.72 -27.25 11.20
CA LYS A 175 -24.74 -28.26 10.76
C LYS A 175 -24.30 -28.04 9.33
N PRO A 176 -23.00 -28.28 9.00
CA PRO A 176 -22.52 -28.17 7.62
C PRO A 176 -23.32 -29.16 6.71
N ILE A 177 -23.75 -28.68 5.55
CA ILE A 177 -24.40 -29.50 4.54
C ILE A 177 -23.33 -30.25 3.75
N GLU A 178 -23.31 -31.57 3.81
CA GLU A 178 -22.38 -32.40 3.04
C GLU A 178 -22.59 -32.22 1.53
N GLY A 179 -21.50 -32.03 0.80
CA GLY A 179 -21.50 -31.89 -0.65
C GLY A 179 -21.96 -30.54 -1.18
N ALA A 180 -22.28 -29.59 -0.31
CA ALA A 180 -22.61 -28.22 -0.73
C ALA A 180 -21.32 -27.45 -1.12
N GLU A 181 -21.40 -26.70 -2.21
CA GLU A 181 -20.30 -25.80 -2.61
C GLU A 181 -20.14 -24.65 -1.60
N PRO A 182 -18.89 -24.28 -1.24
CA PRO A 182 -18.67 -23.14 -0.36
C PRO A 182 -19.23 -21.85 -0.95
N ILE A 183 -19.85 -21.04 -0.09
CA ILE A 183 -20.31 -19.70 -0.46
C ILE A 183 -19.19 -18.72 -0.23
N THR A 184 -18.83 -17.97 -1.27
CA THR A 184 -17.85 -16.89 -1.16
C THR A 184 -18.52 -15.62 -0.68
N LYS A 185 -18.06 -15.08 0.43
CA LYS A 185 -18.45 -13.76 0.92
C LYS A 185 -17.30 -12.78 0.75
N VAL A 186 -17.60 -11.58 0.26
CA VAL A 186 -16.66 -10.46 0.20
C VAL A 186 -17.07 -9.43 1.23
N GLU A 187 -16.17 -9.08 2.11
CA GLU A 187 -16.41 -8.12 3.18
C GLU A 187 -15.31 -7.06 3.20
N LEU A 188 -15.70 -5.79 3.22
CA LEU A 188 -14.76 -4.68 3.36
C LEU A 188 -14.36 -4.54 4.83
N LYS A 189 -13.09 -4.76 5.13
CA LYS A 189 -12.55 -4.66 6.49
C LYS A 189 -11.57 -3.52 6.63
N THR A 190 -11.61 -2.84 7.77
CA THR A 190 -10.58 -1.90 8.20
C THR A 190 -9.50 -2.64 8.97
N LEU A 191 -8.26 -2.54 8.50
CA LEU A 191 -7.15 -3.36 8.97
C LEU A 191 -6.36 -2.73 10.12
N ASN A 192 -6.39 -1.42 10.26
CA ASN A 192 -5.64 -0.70 11.29
C ASN A 192 -6.53 -0.16 12.41
N SER A 193 -5.93 0.07 13.58
CA SER A 193 -6.66 0.54 14.76
C SER A 193 -6.92 2.04 14.79
N MET A 194 -6.19 2.83 14.00
CA MET A 194 -6.26 4.29 13.93
C MET A 194 -6.12 4.99 15.29
N GLN A 195 -5.49 4.35 16.27
CA GLN A 195 -5.29 4.93 17.59
C GLN A 195 -4.23 6.04 17.58
N PRO A 196 -4.49 7.18 18.22
CA PRO A 196 -3.47 8.23 18.35
C PRO A 196 -2.25 7.73 19.14
N LEU A 197 -1.06 8.14 18.71
CA LEU A 197 0.21 7.73 19.33
C LEU A 197 0.30 8.01 20.85
N TRP A 198 -0.38 9.05 21.33
CA TRP A 198 -0.36 9.44 22.75
C TRP A 198 -1.26 8.59 23.66
N THR A 199 -2.06 7.69 23.11
CA THR A 199 -2.92 6.77 23.88
C THR A 199 -2.25 5.45 24.20
N LYS A 200 -1.06 5.17 23.64
CA LYS A 200 -0.25 4.02 24.05
C LYS A 200 0.32 4.28 25.45
N ASN A 201 -0.18 3.54 26.42
CA ASN A 201 0.39 3.54 27.77
C ASN A 201 1.86 3.09 27.71
N LYS A 202 2.70 3.77 28.51
CA LYS A 202 4.14 3.45 28.62
C LYS A 202 4.44 2.05 29.19
N ASN A 203 3.42 1.22 29.38
CA ASN A 203 3.53 -0.10 30.04
C ASN A 203 3.18 -1.28 29.13
N ASP A 204 3.06 -1.10 27.81
CA ASP A 204 2.90 -2.20 26.83
C ASP A 204 4.19 -2.44 26.05
#